data_7472db87c0fee561e95819bdd6868668
#
_entry.id   7472db87c0fee561e95819bdd6868668
#
_cell.length_a   1.000
_cell.length_b   1.000
_cell.length_c   1.000
_cell.angle_alpha   90.00
_cell.angle_beta   90.00
_cell.angle_gamma   90.00
#
_symmetry.space_group_name_H-M   'P 1'
#
loop_
_entity.id
_entity.type
_entity.pdbx_description
1 polymer ?
#
loop_
_entity_poly.entity_id
_entity_poly.type
_entity_poly.pdbx_seq_one_letter_code
_entity_poly.pdbx_strand_id
1 'polypeptide(L)'
;MRTSRLYVIALLAVVLSGCADFWCAPNCHAKHQESSSLVSFLYPGGKVPPPQNSIPQLHLPLRVGLTFLPSPGGGGPTAAQKQQLLERVRDHFKDRSFVGEIVIIPDYYLSTQRGFEGLAAVQRLYSLDLMALVSYDQVTNSDANNWSLGYLTIVGAYVLKGNRYDLSTLLDLAVVDPVTRALVLRAGGVDTRAGTATLVNAPQAERAASTAGYDAAANQMIAHFDTALSDFEAQVKAGKANVQVVHSGTGGGGGTLGSWELCALLLLWLWRRMAGAGKHGVARGFDALAQAAK
;
A
#
# COMPACT_ATOMS: atom_id res chain seq x y z
N MET A 1 -47.90 -51.69 31.29
CA MET A 1 -46.75 -51.14 32.05
C MET A 1 -45.38 -51.18 31.34
N ARG A 2 -45.11 -52.14 30.44
CA ARG A 2 -43.86 -52.24 29.68
C ARG A 2 -43.73 -51.13 28.57
N THR A 3 -44.82 -50.83 27.89
CA THR A 3 -44.85 -49.82 26.81
C THR A 3 -44.61 -48.37 27.33
N SER A 4 -45.17 -48.03 28.49
CA SER A 4 -44.97 -46.72 29.12
C SER A 4 -43.53 -46.46 29.50
N ARG A 5 -42.78 -47.47 29.94
CA ARG A 5 -41.33 -47.34 30.27
C ARG A 5 -40.50 -47.14 29.00
N LEU A 6 -40.86 -47.73 27.86
CA LEU A 6 -40.19 -47.55 26.59
C LEU A 6 -40.36 -46.11 26.07
N TYR A 7 -41.53 -45.50 26.20
CA TYR A 7 -41.77 -44.12 25.79
C TYR A 7 -40.97 -43.11 26.67
N VAL A 8 -40.88 -43.38 27.99
CA VAL A 8 -40.10 -42.54 28.90
C VAL A 8 -38.62 -42.63 28.58
N ILE A 9 -38.08 -43.81 28.27
CA ILE A 9 -36.69 -44.00 27.88
C ILE A 9 -36.41 -43.35 26.53
N ALA A 10 -37.31 -43.47 25.56
CA ALA A 10 -37.17 -42.81 24.25
C ALA A 10 -37.24 -41.29 24.37
N LEU A 11 -38.13 -40.75 25.22
CA LEU A 11 -38.20 -39.32 25.49
C LEU A 11 -36.93 -38.80 26.18
N LEU A 12 -36.40 -39.56 27.14
CA LEU A 12 -35.15 -39.24 27.83
C LEU A 12 -33.95 -39.27 26.89
N ALA A 13 -33.90 -40.23 25.94
CA ALA A 13 -32.85 -40.32 24.93
C ALA A 13 -32.88 -39.13 23.94
N VAL A 14 -34.05 -38.63 23.55
CA VAL A 14 -34.21 -37.46 22.68
C VAL A 14 -33.81 -36.19 23.40
N VAL A 15 -34.08 -36.07 24.70
CA VAL A 15 -33.66 -34.93 25.52
C VAL A 15 -32.12 -34.93 25.75
N LEU A 16 -31.52 -36.13 25.87
CA LEU A 16 -30.08 -36.27 26.04
C LEU A 16 -29.25 -36.06 24.74
N SER A 17 -29.83 -36.33 23.56
CA SER A 17 -29.15 -36.14 22.28
C SER A 17 -29.08 -34.68 21.81
N GLY A 18 -29.91 -33.79 22.39
CA GLY A 18 -29.88 -32.34 22.11
C GLY A 18 -28.80 -31.54 22.84
N CYS A 19 -28.01 -32.19 23.72
CA CYS A 19 -27.13 -31.45 24.65
C CYS A 19 -25.64 -31.46 24.29
N ALA A 20 -25.22 -31.92 23.13
CA ALA A 20 -23.79 -31.92 22.78
C ALA A 20 -23.24 -30.49 22.63
N ASP A 21 -23.98 -29.57 22.04
CA ASP A 21 -23.58 -28.16 21.94
C ASP A 21 -23.73 -27.41 23.28
N PHE A 22 -24.56 -27.90 24.18
CA PHE A 22 -24.79 -27.29 25.47
C PHE A 22 -23.63 -27.49 26.48
N TRP A 23 -22.88 -28.59 26.35
CA TRP A 23 -21.71 -28.85 27.20
C TRP A 23 -20.47 -28.07 26.79
N CYS A 24 -20.49 -27.42 25.65
CA CYS A 24 -19.41 -26.55 25.19
C CYS A 24 -19.42 -25.16 25.87
N ALA A 25 -20.55 -24.75 26.49
CA ALA A 25 -20.79 -23.39 26.96
C ALA A 25 -19.72 -22.75 27.84
N PRO A 26 -19.04 -23.45 28.79
CA PRO A 26 -17.99 -22.79 29.58
C PRO A 26 -16.59 -22.79 28.93
N ASN A 27 -16.35 -23.58 27.86
CA ASN A 27 -15.02 -23.77 27.26
C ASN A 27 -15.01 -23.62 25.72
N CYS A 28 -16.03 -23.03 25.13
CA CYS A 28 -16.06 -22.79 23.69
C CYS A 28 -15.22 -21.58 23.35
N HIS A 29 -14.07 -21.83 22.77
CA HIS A 29 -13.21 -20.84 22.19
C HIS A 29 -13.44 -20.80 20.68
N ALA A 30 -14.00 -19.72 20.17
CA ALA A 30 -14.12 -19.50 18.75
C ALA A 30 -13.00 -18.53 18.31
N LYS A 31 -12.13 -18.98 17.42
CA LYS A 31 -11.15 -18.14 16.75
C LYS A 31 -11.56 -17.94 15.31
N HIS A 32 -11.77 -16.70 14.94
CA HIS A 32 -12.02 -16.31 13.56
C HIS A 32 -10.86 -15.43 13.07
N GLN A 33 -10.30 -15.77 11.92
CA GLN A 33 -9.21 -15.03 11.32
C GLN A 33 -9.52 -14.72 9.87
N GLU A 34 -9.46 -13.45 9.52
CA GLU A 34 -9.57 -12.94 8.16
C GLU A 34 -8.27 -12.25 7.80
N SER A 35 -7.63 -12.69 6.70
CA SER A 35 -6.31 -12.19 6.33
C SER A 35 -6.15 -12.06 4.83
N SER A 36 -5.56 -10.95 4.41
CA SER A 36 -5.02 -10.76 3.07
C SER A 36 -3.50 -10.50 3.16
N SER A 37 -2.73 -11.56 3.44
CA SER A 37 -1.28 -11.47 3.62
C SER A 37 -0.56 -11.00 2.35
N LEU A 38 0.21 -9.91 2.47
CA LEU A 38 1.05 -9.36 1.41
C LEU A 38 2.02 -10.42 0.86
N VAL A 39 2.71 -11.16 1.74
CA VAL A 39 3.68 -12.18 1.33
C VAL A 39 3.02 -13.33 0.60
N SER A 40 1.88 -13.83 1.09
CA SER A 40 1.12 -14.91 0.42
C SER A 40 0.53 -14.46 -0.91
N PHE A 41 0.25 -13.18 -1.07
CA PHE A 41 -0.19 -12.61 -2.34
C PHE A 41 0.97 -12.49 -3.35
N LEU A 42 2.09 -11.90 -2.92
CA LEU A 42 3.26 -11.67 -3.80
C LEU A 42 3.95 -12.97 -4.21
N TYR A 43 3.92 -13.99 -3.35
CA TYR A 43 4.58 -15.28 -3.57
C TYR A 43 3.58 -16.44 -3.37
N PRO A 44 2.63 -16.64 -4.29
CA PRO A 44 1.56 -17.63 -4.14
C PRO A 44 2.04 -19.09 -4.06
N GLY A 45 3.28 -19.36 -4.39
CA GLY A 45 3.92 -20.68 -4.24
C GLY A 45 4.78 -20.84 -2.99
N GLY A 46 4.79 -19.84 -2.08
CA GLY A 46 5.64 -19.84 -0.89
C GLY A 46 7.15 -19.75 -1.16
N LYS A 47 7.57 -19.72 -2.41
CA LYS A 47 8.98 -19.60 -2.80
C LYS A 47 9.31 -18.14 -3.05
N VAL A 48 10.01 -17.53 -2.10
CA VAL A 48 10.57 -16.18 -2.28
C VAL A 48 11.79 -16.32 -3.19
N PRO A 49 11.84 -15.66 -4.35
CA PRO A 49 13.01 -15.68 -5.21
C PRO A 49 14.21 -15.03 -4.51
N PRO A 50 15.44 -15.36 -4.94
CA PRO A 50 16.63 -14.68 -4.42
C PRO A 50 16.52 -13.16 -4.68
N PRO A 51 17.13 -12.33 -3.83
CA PRO A 51 17.09 -10.87 -3.98
C PRO A 51 17.62 -10.48 -5.37
N GLN A 52 16.87 -9.62 -6.04
CA GLN A 52 17.31 -9.02 -7.29
C GLN A 52 18.09 -7.75 -6.97
N ASN A 53 19.26 -7.58 -7.60
CA ASN A 53 20.09 -6.38 -7.42
C ASN A 53 19.62 -5.20 -8.31
N SER A 54 18.38 -5.25 -8.80
CA SER A 54 17.79 -4.18 -9.60
C SER A 54 17.31 -3.06 -8.67
N ILE A 55 17.75 -1.84 -8.94
CA ILE A 55 17.35 -0.63 -8.19
C ILE A 55 16.11 -0.07 -8.88
N PRO A 56 15.01 0.21 -8.15
CA PRO A 56 13.83 0.86 -8.69
C PRO A 56 14.17 2.22 -9.33
N GLN A 57 13.66 2.45 -10.54
CA GLN A 57 13.77 3.74 -11.22
C GLN A 57 12.44 4.49 -11.08
N LEU A 58 12.47 5.61 -10.38
CA LEU A 58 11.30 6.43 -10.11
C LEU A 58 11.25 7.60 -11.10
N HIS A 59 10.29 7.58 -12.02
CA HIS A 59 10.05 8.68 -12.97
C HIS A 59 9.09 9.70 -12.36
N LEU A 60 9.59 10.87 -12.02
CA LEU A 60 8.78 11.93 -11.42
C LEU A 60 8.11 12.81 -12.47
N PRO A 61 6.82 13.20 -12.27
CA PRO A 61 5.93 12.83 -11.15
C PRO A 61 5.36 11.41 -11.26
N LEU A 62 5.25 10.69 -10.14
CA LEU A 62 4.83 9.30 -10.07
C LEU A 62 3.34 9.10 -10.35
N ARG A 63 3.02 8.08 -11.11
CA ARG A 63 1.66 7.56 -11.27
C ARG A 63 1.51 6.27 -10.47
N VAL A 64 0.73 6.31 -9.38
CA VAL A 64 0.63 5.24 -8.39
C VAL A 64 -0.72 4.55 -8.46
N GLY A 65 -0.71 3.22 -8.62
CA GLY A 65 -1.93 2.42 -8.48
C GLY A 65 -2.18 2.08 -7.02
N LEU A 66 -3.39 2.31 -6.52
CA LEU A 66 -3.77 2.02 -5.15
C LEU A 66 -4.89 0.97 -5.13
N THR A 67 -4.70 -0.12 -4.40
CA THR A 67 -5.65 -1.23 -4.37
C THR A 67 -5.60 -2.00 -3.05
N PHE A 68 -6.71 -2.67 -2.70
CA PHE A 68 -6.70 -3.70 -1.67
C PHE A 68 -6.20 -5.03 -2.22
N LEU A 69 -5.53 -5.80 -1.38
CA LEU A 69 -5.24 -7.20 -1.69
C LEU A 69 -6.52 -8.05 -1.58
N PRO A 70 -6.77 -8.94 -2.52
CA PRO A 70 -7.91 -9.85 -2.44
C PRO A 70 -7.76 -10.80 -1.25
N SER A 71 -8.84 -10.97 -0.48
CA SER A 71 -8.91 -11.93 0.63
C SER A 71 -9.38 -13.30 0.11
N PRO A 72 -8.62 -14.37 0.35
CA PRO A 72 -8.98 -15.72 -0.13
C PRO A 72 -10.27 -16.27 0.49
N GLY A 73 -10.62 -15.83 1.69
CA GLY A 73 -11.78 -16.33 2.46
C GLY A 73 -13.09 -15.59 2.21
N GLY A 74 -13.09 -14.53 1.40
CA GLY A 74 -14.28 -13.70 1.17
C GLY A 74 -14.73 -12.87 2.37
N GLY A 75 -14.03 -12.96 3.48
CA GLY A 75 -14.23 -12.14 4.67
C GLY A 75 -13.45 -10.81 4.61
N GLY A 76 -13.54 -10.02 5.68
CA GLY A 76 -12.83 -8.75 5.82
C GLY A 76 -13.71 -7.53 5.59
N PRO A 77 -13.08 -6.36 5.33
CA PRO A 77 -13.79 -5.11 5.16
C PRO A 77 -14.79 -5.18 3.99
N THR A 78 -15.94 -4.58 4.16
CA THR A 78 -16.93 -4.46 3.08
C THR A 78 -16.37 -3.65 1.91
N ALA A 79 -16.95 -3.83 0.72
CA ALA A 79 -16.55 -3.06 -0.46
C ALA A 79 -16.61 -1.53 -0.22
N ALA A 80 -17.62 -1.08 0.54
CA ALA A 80 -17.74 0.33 0.92
C ALA A 80 -16.60 0.81 1.84
N GLN A 81 -16.22 0.01 2.85
CA GLN A 81 -15.10 0.33 3.74
C GLN A 81 -13.76 0.36 2.99
N LYS A 82 -13.54 -0.61 2.09
CA LYS A 82 -12.35 -0.63 1.22
C LYS A 82 -12.29 0.63 0.37
N GLN A 83 -13.36 0.94 -0.34
CA GLN A 83 -13.43 2.11 -1.21
C GLN A 83 -13.18 3.41 -0.42
N GLN A 84 -13.86 3.58 0.71
CA GLN A 84 -13.70 4.75 1.58
C GLN A 84 -12.26 4.91 2.10
N LEU A 85 -11.58 3.81 2.45
CA LEU A 85 -10.19 3.88 2.88
C LEU A 85 -9.26 4.25 1.71
N LEU A 86 -9.44 3.66 0.53
CA LEU A 86 -8.63 3.99 -0.65
C LEU A 86 -8.79 5.46 -1.04
N GLU A 87 -10.01 6.00 -0.99
CA GLU A 87 -10.27 7.41 -1.25
C GLU A 87 -9.60 8.31 -0.21
N ARG A 88 -9.67 7.96 1.08
CA ARG A 88 -9.01 8.69 2.17
C ARG A 88 -7.48 8.70 2.01
N VAL A 89 -6.88 7.56 1.63
CA VAL A 89 -5.44 7.46 1.34
C VAL A 89 -5.08 8.31 0.12
N ARG A 90 -5.82 8.17 -0.98
CA ARG A 90 -5.61 8.98 -2.18
C ARG A 90 -5.67 10.48 -1.87
N ASP A 91 -6.72 10.93 -1.19
CA ASP A 91 -6.95 12.35 -0.92
C ASP A 91 -5.93 12.94 0.04
N HIS A 92 -5.36 12.12 0.93
CA HIS A 92 -4.28 12.54 1.83
C HIS A 92 -2.93 12.73 1.11
N PHE A 93 -2.64 11.91 0.09
CA PHE A 93 -1.31 11.90 -0.55
C PHE A 93 -1.26 12.48 -1.96
N LYS A 94 -2.39 12.79 -2.62
CA LYS A 94 -2.44 13.30 -4.00
C LYS A 94 -1.70 14.61 -4.23
N ASP A 95 -1.59 15.46 -3.20
CA ASP A 95 -1.00 16.80 -3.31
C ASP A 95 0.52 16.82 -3.01
N ARG A 96 1.16 15.65 -2.85
CA ARG A 96 2.61 15.55 -2.70
C ARG A 96 3.33 15.87 -4.03
N SER A 97 4.36 16.68 -3.98
CA SER A 97 5.05 17.23 -5.16
C SER A 97 5.61 16.18 -6.13
N PHE A 98 5.92 14.98 -5.64
CA PHE A 98 6.43 13.86 -6.44
C PHE A 98 5.31 12.92 -6.92
N VAL A 99 4.06 13.11 -6.49
CA VAL A 99 2.89 12.35 -6.92
C VAL A 99 2.21 13.10 -8.08
N GLY A 100 2.11 12.45 -9.23
CA GLY A 100 1.35 12.98 -10.37
C GLY A 100 -0.11 12.57 -10.31
N GLU A 101 -0.36 11.30 -10.04
CA GLU A 101 -1.72 10.75 -9.98
C GLU A 101 -1.76 9.50 -9.10
N ILE A 102 -2.85 9.34 -8.33
CA ILE A 102 -3.17 8.10 -7.61
C ILE A 102 -4.44 7.50 -8.21
N VAL A 103 -4.30 6.34 -8.85
CA VAL A 103 -5.40 5.62 -9.50
C VAL A 103 -5.90 4.52 -8.59
N ILE A 104 -7.17 4.57 -8.17
CA ILE A 104 -7.80 3.48 -7.40
C ILE A 104 -8.15 2.34 -8.35
N ILE A 105 -7.65 1.15 -8.05
CA ILE A 105 -7.80 -0.05 -8.86
C ILE A 105 -8.67 -1.06 -8.10
N PRO A 106 -9.74 -1.58 -8.71
CA PRO A 106 -10.55 -2.63 -8.11
C PRO A 106 -9.74 -3.90 -7.81
N ASP A 107 -9.91 -4.46 -6.62
CA ASP A 107 -9.18 -5.64 -6.13
C ASP A 107 -9.44 -6.91 -6.95
N TYR A 108 -10.56 -6.97 -7.68
CA TYR A 108 -10.88 -8.12 -8.52
C TYR A 108 -9.87 -8.36 -9.66
N TYR A 109 -9.18 -7.32 -10.14
CA TYR A 109 -8.11 -7.49 -11.15
C TYR A 109 -6.96 -8.36 -10.64
N LEU A 110 -6.71 -8.31 -9.33
CA LEU A 110 -5.67 -9.09 -8.67
C LEU A 110 -6.16 -10.45 -8.15
N SER A 111 -7.47 -10.71 -8.19
CA SER A 111 -8.04 -11.99 -7.72
C SER A 111 -7.73 -13.14 -8.67
N THR A 112 -7.67 -12.88 -9.97
CA THR A 112 -7.46 -13.88 -11.02
C THR A 112 -5.98 -14.21 -11.20
N GLN A 113 -5.10 -13.19 -11.14
CA GLN A 113 -3.67 -13.36 -11.32
C GLN A 113 -2.92 -12.72 -10.14
N ARG A 114 -2.38 -13.57 -9.28
CA ARG A 114 -1.64 -13.16 -8.08
C ARG A 114 -0.16 -12.98 -8.36
N GLY A 115 0.55 -12.39 -7.40
CA GLY A 115 1.98 -12.20 -7.45
C GLY A 115 2.41 -11.01 -8.30
N PHE A 116 3.71 -10.89 -8.47
CA PHE A 116 4.29 -9.79 -9.22
C PHE A 116 3.90 -9.78 -10.71
N GLU A 117 3.56 -10.92 -11.28
CA GLU A 117 3.12 -10.98 -12.67
C GLU A 117 1.74 -10.34 -12.85
N GLY A 118 0.80 -10.60 -11.91
CA GLY A 118 -0.48 -9.92 -11.90
C GLY A 118 -0.34 -8.41 -11.67
N LEU A 119 0.53 -8.01 -10.74
CA LEU A 119 0.84 -6.59 -10.51
C LEU A 119 1.43 -5.93 -11.75
N ALA A 120 2.38 -6.57 -12.44
CA ALA A 120 2.99 -6.05 -13.66
C ALA A 120 1.99 -5.96 -14.83
N ALA A 121 1.00 -6.85 -14.91
CA ALA A 121 -0.07 -6.77 -15.88
C ALA A 121 -0.97 -5.54 -15.65
N VAL A 122 -1.39 -5.33 -14.40
CA VAL A 122 -2.18 -4.16 -13.98
C VAL A 122 -1.39 -2.86 -14.16
N GLN A 123 -0.11 -2.86 -13.78
CA GLN A 123 0.80 -1.72 -13.97
C GLN A 123 0.83 -1.28 -15.43
N ARG A 124 1.00 -2.21 -16.37
CA ARG A 124 1.01 -1.92 -17.81
C ARG A 124 -0.33 -1.44 -18.31
N LEU A 125 -1.45 -2.06 -17.85
CA LEU A 125 -2.79 -1.70 -18.27
C LEU A 125 -3.13 -0.24 -17.91
N TYR A 126 -2.71 0.21 -16.72
CA TYR A 126 -2.99 1.55 -16.22
C TYR A 126 -1.82 2.53 -16.40
N SER A 127 -0.69 2.08 -16.99
CA SER A 127 0.54 2.87 -17.17
C SER A 127 1.04 3.49 -15.87
N LEU A 128 1.25 2.63 -14.84
CA LEU A 128 1.65 3.05 -13.50
C LEU A 128 3.16 2.90 -13.31
N ASP A 129 3.74 3.72 -12.44
CA ASP A 129 5.13 3.57 -12.01
C ASP A 129 5.25 2.62 -10.82
N LEU A 130 4.36 2.75 -9.84
CA LEU A 130 4.36 1.97 -8.59
C LEU A 130 2.95 1.44 -8.27
N MET A 131 2.92 0.41 -7.43
CA MET A 131 1.68 -0.15 -6.89
C MET A 131 1.67 -0.04 -5.35
N ALA A 132 0.67 0.64 -4.81
CA ALA A 132 0.38 0.72 -3.39
C ALA A 132 -0.70 -0.31 -3.03
N LEU A 133 -0.34 -1.26 -2.18
CA LEU A 133 -1.13 -2.43 -1.82
C LEU A 133 -1.57 -2.32 -0.37
N VAL A 134 -2.87 -2.32 -0.12
CA VAL A 134 -3.44 -2.35 1.23
C VAL A 134 -3.75 -3.80 1.59
N SER A 135 -3.14 -4.30 2.65
CA SER A 135 -3.47 -5.59 3.25
C SER A 135 -4.24 -5.41 4.56
N TYR A 136 -5.05 -6.39 4.89
CA TYR A 136 -5.88 -6.42 6.08
C TYR A 136 -5.75 -7.77 6.76
N ASP A 137 -5.57 -7.76 8.07
CA ASP A 137 -5.62 -8.94 8.92
C ASP A 137 -6.42 -8.64 10.17
N GLN A 138 -7.38 -9.50 10.50
CA GLN A 138 -8.15 -9.39 11.72
C GLN A 138 -8.29 -10.75 12.39
N VAL A 139 -7.97 -10.79 13.66
CA VAL A 139 -8.15 -11.96 14.51
C VAL A 139 -9.16 -11.60 15.59
N THR A 140 -10.23 -12.38 15.64
CA THR A 140 -11.26 -12.30 16.68
C THR A 140 -11.22 -13.58 17.48
N ASN A 141 -10.98 -13.49 18.79
CA ASN A 141 -11.15 -14.57 19.73
C ASN A 141 -12.42 -14.28 20.54
N SER A 142 -13.33 -15.23 20.58
CA SER A 142 -14.58 -15.12 21.34
C SER A 142 -14.69 -16.29 22.31
N ASP A 143 -14.83 -15.97 23.60
CA ASP A 143 -14.88 -16.92 24.68
C ASP A 143 -16.15 -16.75 25.52
N ALA A 144 -16.75 -17.87 25.91
CA ALA A 144 -17.81 -17.86 26.92
C ALA A 144 -17.18 -17.82 28.33
N ASN A 145 -17.61 -16.89 29.17
CA ASN A 145 -17.18 -16.82 30.57
C ASN A 145 -18.20 -17.51 31.49
N ASN A 146 -17.92 -17.60 32.79
CA ASN A 146 -18.76 -18.30 33.76
C ASN A 146 -20.22 -17.76 33.86
N TRP A 147 -20.47 -16.52 33.43
CA TRP A 147 -21.80 -15.93 33.38
C TRP A 147 -22.64 -16.48 32.24
N SER A 148 -22.04 -17.18 31.28
CA SER A 148 -22.75 -17.85 30.16
C SER A 148 -23.68 -18.96 30.67
N LEU A 149 -23.43 -19.53 31.83
CA LEU A 149 -24.35 -20.48 32.47
C LEU A 149 -25.74 -19.89 32.73
N GLY A 150 -25.83 -18.57 32.93
CA GLY A 150 -27.10 -17.87 33.05
C GLY A 150 -27.93 -17.79 31.77
N TYR A 151 -27.34 -18.12 30.61
CA TYR A 151 -28.05 -18.16 29.30
C TYR A 151 -29.08 -19.30 29.22
N LEU A 152 -29.09 -20.20 30.21
CA LEU A 152 -30.16 -21.18 30.40
C LEU A 152 -31.54 -20.54 30.59
N THR A 153 -31.57 -19.27 30.99
CA THR A 153 -32.80 -18.51 31.14
C THR A 153 -32.88 -17.45 30.05
N ILE A 154 -34.11 -17.21 29.53
CA ILE A 154 -34.37 -16.18 28.54
C ILE A 154 -33.87 -14.82 29.02
N VAL A 155 -34.12 -14.49 30.29
CA VAL A 155 -33.67 -13.23 30.91
C VAL A 155 -32.13 -13.16 30.96
N GLY A 156 -31.47 -14.24 31.33
CA GLY A 156 -30.00 -14.28 31.40
C GLY A 156 -29.33 -14.04 30.06
N ALA A 157 -29.90 -14.55 28.96
CA ALA A 157 -29.39 -14.32 27.61
C ALA A 157 -29.36 -12.83 27.19
N TYR A 158 -30.26 -12.01 27.71
CA TYR A 158 -30.34 -10.58 27.45
C TYR A 158 -29.59 -9.70 28.44
N VAL A 159 -29.41 -10.16 29.68
CA VAL A 159 -28.90 -9.33 30.80
C VAL A 159 -27.45 -9.67 31.14
N LEU A 160 -27.10 -10.97 31.13
CA LEU A 160 -25.78 -11.39 31.55
C LEU A 160 -24.76 -11.29 30.42
N LYS A 161 -23.62 -10.65 30.69
CA LYS A 161 -22.49 -10.48 29.74
C LYS A 161 -21.56 -11.71 29.85
N GLY A 162 -22.05 -12.86 29.40
CA GLY A 162 -21.32 -14.13 29.43
C GLY A 162 -20.35 -14.36 28.27
N ASN A 163 -20.41 -13.55 27.21
CA ASN A 163 -19.47 -13.61 26.09
C ASN A 163 -18.41 -12.53 26.24
N ARG A 164 -17.13 -12.95 26.13
CA ARG A 164 -15.97 -12.08 26.03
C ARG A 164 -15.40 -12.18 24.62
N TYR A 165 -15.00 -11.07 24.04
CA TYR A 165 -14.29 -11.04 22.78
C TYR A 165 -13.02 -10.21 22.89
N ASP A 166 -11.98 -10.66 22.20
CA ASP A 166 -10.72 -9.95 21.98
C ASP A 166 -10.49 -9.88 20.46
N LEU A 167 -10.33 -8.68 19.96
CA LEU A 167 -10.22 -8.39 18.53
C LEU A 167 -8.95 -7.60 18.26
N SER A 168 -8.13 -8.08 17.33
CA SER A 168 -6.93 -7.39 16.85
C SER A 168 -7.04 -7.16 15.36
N THR A 169 -6.92 -5.91 14.94
CA THR A 169 -6.99 -5.48 13.55
C THR A 169 -5.66 -4.89 13.12
N LEU A 170 -5.12 -5.37 12.01
CA LEU A 170 -3.93 -4.85 11.35
C LEU A 170 -4.30 -4.38 9.94
N LEU A 171 -3.92 -3.16 9.60
CA LEU A 171 -3.89 -2.64 8.22
C LEU A 171 -2.45 -2.31 7.85
N ASP A 172 -2.05 -2.65 6.64
CA ASP A 172 -0.69 -2.43 6.16
C ASP A 172 -0.72 -1.89 4.72
N LEU A 173 -0.02 -0.80 4.49
CA LEU A 173 0.14 -0.16 3.19
C LEU A 173 1.58 -0.36 2.72
N ALA A 174 1.75 -1.10 1.63
CA ALA A 174 3.05 -1.41 1.05
C ALA A 174 3.12 -0.88 -0.39
N VAL A 175 4.13 -0.08 -0.68
CA VAL A 175 4.43 0.41 -2.03
C VAL A 175 5.51 -0.45 -2.64
N VAL A 176 5.19 -1.07 -3.76
CA VAL A 176 6.09 -1.98 -4.48
C VAL A 176 6.30 -1.52 -5.91
N ASP A 177 7.48 -1.78 -6.43
CA ASP A 177 7.76 -1.71 -7.86
C ASP A 177 7.59 -3.11 -8.46
N PRO A 178 6.56 -3.35 -9.29
CA PRO A 178 6.33 -4.66 -9.88
C PRO A 178 7.43 -5.12 -10.85
N VAL A 179 8.18 -4.20 -11.44
CA VAL A 179 9.25 -4.49 -12.41
C VAL A 179 10.48 -5.03 -11.70
N THR A 180 10.99 -4.30 -10.71
CA THR A 180 12.16 -4.70 -9.92
C THR A 180 11.81 -5.63 -8.78
N ARG A 181 10.51 -5.84 -8.51
CA ARG A 181 9.98 -6.61 -7.38
C ARG A 181 10.45 -6.10 -6.02
N ALA A 182 10.81 -4.84 -5.95
CA ALA A 182 11.29 -4.20 -4.73
C ALA A 182 10.15 -3.59 -3.93
N LEU A 183 10.25 -3.73 -2.60
CA LEU A 183 9.44 -2.98 -1.65
C LEU A 183 10.11 -1.61 -1.47
N VAL A 184 9.41 -0.54 -1.86
CA VAL A 184 9.92 0.84 -1.79
C VAL A 184 9.63 1.46 -0.43
N LEU A 185 8.39 1.30 0.05
CA LEU A 185 7.92 1.89 1.31
C LEU A 185 6.84 1.02 1.92
N ARG A 186 6.76 1.03 3.27
CA ARG A 186 5.72 0.31 4.00
C ARG A 186 5.38 1.02 5.30
N ALA A 187 4.10 1.00 5.68
CA ALA A 187 3.65 1.39 7.01
C ALA A 187 2.40 0.64 7.42
N GLY A 188 2.31 0.27 8.69
CA GLY A 188 1.17 -0.43 9.25
C GLY A 188 0.50 0.35 10.37
N GLY A 189 -0.77 0.01 10.61
CA GLY A 189 -1.54 0.43 11.77
C GLY A 189 -2.20 -0.75 12.44
N VAL A 190 -2.22 -0.78 13.77
CA VAL A 190 -2.76 -1.86 14.59
C VAL A 190 -3.72 -1.28 15.62
N ASP A 191 -4.86 -1.94 15.80
CA ASP A 191 -5.78 -1.65 16.91
C ASP A 191 -6.18 -2.95 17.60
N THR A 192 -6.24 -2.93 18.90
CA THR A 192 -6.66 -4.07 19.71
C THR A 192 -7.81 -3.68 20.63
N ARG A 193 -8.89 -4.45 20.59
CA ARG A 193 -10.11 -4.19 21.36
C ARG A 193 -10.54 -5.43 22.10
N ALA A 194 -10.95 -5.24 23.34
CA ALA A 194 -11.56 -6.28 24.16
C ALA A 194 -12.90 -5.79 24.68
N GLY A 195 -13.84 -6.71 24.82
CA GLY A 195 -15.15 -6.38 25.35
C GLY A 195 -15.91 -7.59 25.86
N THR A 196 -17.07 -7.29 26.46
CA THR A 196 -18.01 -8.32 26.91
C THR A 196 -19.40 -7.98 26.39
N ALA A 197 -20.16 -8.98 26.01
CA ALA A 197 -21.51 -8.81 25.50
C ALA A 197 -22.46 -9.87 26.07
N THR A 198 -23.77 -9.60 25.99
CA THR A 198 -24.78 -10.61 26.25
C THR A 198 -24.89 -11.55 25.02
N LEU A 199 -25.46 -12.74 25.20
CA LEU A 199 -25.60 -13.71 24.10
C LEU A 199 -26.28 -13.08 22.88
N VAL A 200 -27.34 -12.31 23.10
CA VAL A 200 -28.16 -11.70 22.03
C VAL A 200 -27.40 -10.57 21.32
N ASN A 201 -26.58 -9.79 22.06
CA ASN A 201 -25.90 -8.61 21.54
C ASN A 201 -24.46 -8.89 21.09
N ALA A 202 -23.91 -10.09 21.33
CA ALA A 202 -22.53 -10.41 21.00
C ALA A 202 -22.18 -10.16 19.51
N PRO A 203 -22.97 -10.63 18.52
CA PRO A 203 -22.66 -10.40 17.11
C PRO A 203 -22.67 -8.91 16.72
N GLN A 204 -23.52 -8.10 17.36
CA GLN A 204 -23.56 -6.67 17.09
C GLN A 204 -22.38 -5.93 17.75
N ALA A 205 -22.02 -6.32 18.96
CA ALA A 205 -20.89 -5.74 19.69
C ALA A 205 -19.56 -6.05 18.96
N GLU A 206 -19.38 -7.28 18.48
CA GLU A 206 -18.20 -7.68 17.70
C GLU A 206 -18.11 -6.92 16.37
N ARG A 207 -19.22 -6.77 15.62
CA ARG A 207 -19.23 -5.95 14.39
C ARG A 207 -18.90 -4.49 14.66
N ALA A 208 -19.44 -3.91 15.72
CA ALA A 208 -19.13 -2.52 16.11
C ALA A 208 -17.67 -2.37 16.51
N ALA A 209 -17.11 -3.32 17.26
CA ALA A 209 -15.69 -3.34 17.62
C ALA A 209 -14.79 -3.51 16.38
N SER A 210 -15.16 -4.40 15.44
CA SER A 210 -14.45 -4.61 14.18
C SER A 210 -14.40 -3.33 13.34
N THR A 211 -15.54 -2.66 13.16
CA THR A 211 -15.59 -1.39 12.41
C THR A 211 -14.74 -0.31 13.07
N ALA A 212 -14.87 -0.14 14.39
CA ALA A 212 -14.09 0.85 15.11
C ALA A 212 -12.58 0.52 15.15
N GLY A 213 -12.22 -0.77 15.21
CA GLY A 213 -10.84 -1.25 15.11
C GLY A 213 -10.23 -0.99 13.73
N TYR A 214 -11.00 -1.24 12.68
CA TYR A 214 -10.62 -0.93 11.30
C TYR A 214 -10.32 0.56 11.12
N ASP A 215 -11.19 1.44 11.59
CA ASP A 215 -11.00 2.89 11.45
C ASP A 215 -9.79 3.40 12.24
N ALA A 216 -9.57 2.87 13.46
CA ALA A 216 -8.41 3.22 14.27
C ALA A 216 -7.09 2.75 13.63
N ALA A 217 -7.03 1.51 13.16
CA ALA A 217 -5.88 0.96 12.46
C ALA A 217 -5.61 1.73 11.15
N ALA A 218 -6.65 2.12 10.41
CA ALA A 218 -6.53 2.92 9.19
C ALA A 218 -5.94 4.31 9.45
N ASN A 219 -6.40 5.00 10.48
CA ASN A 219 -5.86 6.32 10.86
C ASN A 219 -4.38 6.21 11.26
N GLN A 220 -4.03 5.20 12.03
CA GLN A 220 -2.65 4.95 12.44
C GLN A 220 -1.76 4.59 11.23
N MET A 221 -2.22 3.74 10.32
CA MET A 221 -1.51 3.38 9.10
C MET A 221 -1.22 4.62 8.24
N ILE A 222 -2.19 5.52 8.04
CA ILE A 222 -2.02 6.75 7.27
C ILE A 222 -0.98 7.66 7.94
N ALA A 223 -1.03 7.85 9.26
CA ALA A 223 -0.08 8.67 10.00
C ALA A 223 1.35 8.11 9.94
N HIS A 224 1.50 6.79 10.11
CA HIS A 224 2.81 6.13 9.99
C HIS A 224 3.35 6.19 8.56
N PHE A 225 2.47 6.06 7.56
CA PHE A 225 2.87 6.16 6.16
C PHE A 225 3.34 7.58 5.81
N ASP A 226 2.69 8.62 6.34
CA ASP A 226 3.10 10.01 6.18
C ASP A 226 4.51 10.26 6.74
N THR A 227 4.79 9.71 7.92
CA THR A 227 6.12 9.77 8.54
C THR A 227 7.15 9.02 7.70
N ALA A 228 6.88 7.78 7.34
CA ALA A 228 7.77 6.95 6.53
C ALA A 228 8.07 7.59 5.16
N LEU A 229 7.09 8.25 4.56
CA LEU A 229 7.24 8.96 3.30
C LEU A 229 8.14 10.18 3.43
N SER A 230 7.98 10.95 4.51
CA SER A 230 8.85 12.11 4.80
C SER A 230 10.30 11.69 5.05
N ASP A 231 10.51 10.58 5.75
CA ASP A 231 11.84 10.00 5.98
C ASP A 231 12.46 9.51 4.66
N PHE A 232 11.65 8.88 3.80
CA PHE A 232 12.08 8.43 2.49
C PHE A 232 12.49 9.60 1.58
N GLU A 233 11.71 10.68 1.56
CA GLU A 233 12.08 11.90 0.84
C GLU A 233 13.42 12.48 1.32
N ALA A 234 13.66 12.51 2.63
CA ALA A 234 14.92 12.96 3.21
C ALA A 234 16.09 12.06 2.78
N GLN A 235 15.88 10.74 2.75
CA GLN A 235 16.89 9.78 2.29
C GLN A 235 17.20 9.94 0.80
N VAL A 236 16.18 10.16 -0.04
CA VAL A 236 16.36 10.42 -1.49
C VAL A 236 17.17 11.69 -1.70
N LYS A 237 16.83 12.79 -1.00
CA LYS A 237 17.57 14.06 -1.08
C LYS A 237 19.03 13.92 -0.62
N ALA A 238 19.27 13.05 0.36
CA ALA A 238 20.62 12.75 0.86
C ALA A 238 21.40 11.74 -0.01
N GLY A 239 20.81 11.22 -1.08
CA GLY A 239 21.40 10.17 -1.92
C GLY A 239 21.61 8.83 -1.21
N LYS A 240 20.89 8.57 -0.12
CA LYS A 240 20.98 7.36 0.69
C LYS A 240 19.88 6.32 0.40
N ALA A 241 18.84 6.73 -0.32
CA ALA A 241 17.76 5.82 -0.69
C ALA A 241 18.23 4.84 -1.79
N ASN A 242 17.82 3.58 -1.67
CA ASN A 242 18.10 2.56 -2.69
C ASN A 242 17.10 2.66 -3.86
N VAL A 243 17.01 3.84 -4.47
CA VAL A 243 16.18 4.16 -5.64
C VAL A 243 16.92 5.14 -6.54
N GLN A 244 16.66 5.06 -7.84
CA GLN A 244 17.17 6.02 -8.81
C GLN A 244 16.01 6.93 -9.24
N VAL A 245 16.12 8.22 -8.95
CA VAL A 245 15.10 9.21 -9.33
C VAL A 245 15.47 9.78 -10.70
N VAL A 246 14.54 9.61 -11.64
CA VAL A 246 14.62 10.18 -12.99
C VAL A 246 13.56 11.27 -13.08
N HIS A 247 13.97 12.52 -13.27
CA HIS A 247 13.04 13.60 -13.53
C HIS A 247 12.65 13.58 -15.02
N SER A 248 11.39 13.41 -15.32
CA SER A 248 10.85 13.66 -16.64
C SER A 248 10.78 15.17 -16.86
N GLY A 249 11.94 15.81 -16.99
CA GLY A 249 12.01 17.18 -17.45
C GLY A 249 11.50 17.20 -18.87
N THR A 250 10.63 18.14 -19.20
CA THR A 250 10.42 18.57 -20.56
C THR A 250 11.74 19.15 -21.03
N GLY A 251 12.64 18.26 -21.45
CA GLY A 251 13.95 18.60 -21.98
C GLY A 251 13.75 19.30 -23.31
N GLY A 252 13.59 20.60 -23.28
CA GLY A 252 14.13 21.36 -24.37
C GLY A 252 15.62 20.97 -24.48
N GLY A 253 16.03 20.38 -25.59
CA GLY A 253 17.42 20.06 -25.89
C GLY A 253 18.24 21.34 -25.98
N GLY A 254 18.59 21.88 -24.84
CA GLY A 254 19.63 22.87 -24.65
C GLY A 254 20.88 22.09 -24.24
N GLY A 255 21.72 21.73 -25.23
CA GLY A 255 23.09 21.39 -24.90
C GLY A 255 23.60 22.51 -24.00
N THR A 256 24.00 22.18 -22.77
CA THR A 256 24.71 23.10 -21.92
C THR A 256 26.03 23.39 -22.62
N LEU A 257 26.02 24.41 -23.48
CA LEU A 257 27.26 25.03 -23.90
C LEU A 257 27.91 25.51 -22.61
N GLY A 258 28.92 24.81 -22.16
CA GLY A 258 29.69 25.19 -20.99
C GLY A 258 30.21 26.62 -21.24
N SER A 259 30.27 27.40 -20.16
CA SER A 259 30.76 28.81 -20.23
C SER A 259 32.11 28.93 -20.97
N TRP A 260 32.89 27.87 -21.04
CA TRP A 260 34.14 27.77 -21.77
C TRP A 260 33.96 27.69 -23.29
N GLU A 261 32.88 27.08 -23.81
CA GLU A 261 32.61 27.05 -25.25
C GLU A 261 32.18 28.42 -25.78
N LEU A 262 31.41 29.19 -25.00
CA LEU A 262 31.12 30.58 -25.31
C LEU A 262 32.36 31.44 -25.30
N CYS A 263 33.29 31.21 -24.34
CA CYS A 263 34.60 31.87 -24.34
C CYS A 263 35.47 31.49 -25.55
N ALA A 264 35.44 30.21 -25.96
CA ALA A 264 36.17 29.74 -27.14
C ALA A 264 35.64 30.39 -28.46
N LEU A 265 34.31 30.48 -28.59
CA LEU A 265 33.69 31.16 -29.74
C LEU A 265 33.96 32.67 -29.75
N LEU A 266 34.00 33.33 -28.59
CA LEU A 266 34.35 34.72 -28.45
C LEU A 266 35.84 34.99 -28.79
N LEU A 267 36.73 34.10 -28.37
CA LEU A 267 38.15 34.16 -28.71
C LEU A 267 38.41 33.93 -30.22
N LEU A 268 37.71 32.99 -30.83
CA LEU A 268 37.74 32.73 -32.26
C LEU A 268 37.22 33.92 -33.07
N TRP A 269 36.16 34.57 -32.61
CA TRP A 269 35.58 35.75 -33.22
C TRP A 269 36.52 36.94 -33.14
N LEU A 270 37.17 37.19 -31.96
CA LEU A 270 38.17 38.22 -31.75
C LEU A 270 39.42 37.99 -32.61
N TRP A 271 39.91 36.74 -32.67
CA TRP A 271 41.06 36.35 -33.50
C TRP A 271 40.79 36.59 -34.98
N ARG A 272 39.59 36.25 -35.44
CA ARG A 272 39.15 36.48 -36.83
C ARG A 272 39.05 37.98 -37.14
N ARG A 273 38.65 38.80 -36.19
CA ARG A 273 38.55 40.25 -36.35
C ARG A 273 39.95 40.91 -36.37
N MET A 274 40.90 40.43 -35.58
CA MET A 274 42.29 40.89 -35.58
C MET A 274 43.03 40.44 -36.86
N ALA A 275 42.83 39.22 -37.32
CA ALA A 275 43.42 38.71 -38.56
C ALA A 275 42.88 39.42 -39.82
N GLY A 276 41.62 39.92 -39.77
CA GLY A 276 41.03 40.73 -40.86
C GLY A 276 41.57 42.16 -40.93
N ALA A 277 42.03 42.74 -39.84
CA ALA A 277 42.55 44.10 -39.79
C ALA A 277 43.99 44.25 -40.37
N GLY A 278 44.73 43.11 -40.45
CA GLY A 278 46.10 43.09 -40.97
C GLY A 278 46.25 43.11 -42.47
N LYS A 279 45.16 42.96 -43.27
CA LYS A 279 45.23 42.88 -44.76
C LYS A 279 45.02 44.21 -45.47
N HIS A 280 44.65 45.28 -44.80
CA HIS A 280 44.45 46.59 -45.42
C HIS A 280 45.63 47.56 -45.26
N GLY A 281 46.71 47.19 -44.56
CA GLY A 281 47.87 48.04 -44.31
C GLY A 281 49.06 47.93 -45.30
N VAL A 282 49.09 46.86 -46.13
CA VAL A 282 50.25 46.59 -47.01
C VAL A 282 50.03 47.01 -48.46
N ALA A 283 48.81 47.33 -48.91
CA ALA A 283 48.50 47.66 -50.29
C ALA A 283 48.69 49.20 -50.63
N ARG A 284 48.93 50.09 -49.64
CA ARG A 284 49.13 51.52 -49.85
C ARG A 284 50.58 51.99 -49.93
N GLY A 285 51.56 51.12 -49.69
CA GLY A 285 52.98 51.43 -49.70
C GLY A 285 53.73 51.27 -51.02
N PHE A 286 53.16 50.57 -51.98
CA PHE A 286 53.79 50.25 -53.27
C PHE A 286 53.46 51.21 -54.38
N ASP A 287 52.34 51.95 -54.35
CA ASP A 287 51.94 52.90 -55.41
C ASP A 287 52.63 54.25 -55.28
N ALA A 288 53.23 54.55 -54.11
CA ALA A 288 53.98 55.85 -53.92
C ALA A 288 55.42 55.81 -54.44
N LEU A 289 56.02 54.63 -54.69
CA LEU A 289 57.38 54.51 -55.21
C LEU A 289 57.47 54.40 -56.76
N ALA A 290 56.34 54.18 -57.43
CA ALA A 290 56.27 54.07 -58.88
C ALA A 290 56.06 55.45 -59.61
N GLN A 291 55.72 56.50 -58.85
CA GLN A 291 55.50 57.85 -59.44
C GLN A 291 56.72 58.83 -59.27
N ALA A 292 57.79 58.38 -58.58
CA ALA A 292 59.02 59.26 -58.42
C ALA A 292 60.16 58.92 -59.38
N ALA A 293 59.91 58.06 -60.39
CA ALA A 293 60.90 57.72 -61.42
C ALA A 293 60.34 57.94 -62.85
N LYS A 294 59.81 59.16 -63.09
CA LYS A 294 59.59 59.65 -64.45
C LYS A 294 59.89 61.18 -64.50
#